data_4f440b853685a51a99a06aa4544468af
#
_entry.id   4f440b853685a51a99a06aa4544468af
#
_cell.length_a   1.000
_cell.length_b   1.000
_cell.length_c   1.000
_cell.angle_alpha   90.00
_cell.angle_beta   90.00
_cell.angle_gamma   90.00
#
_symmetry.space_group_name_H-M   'P 1'
#
loop_
_entity.id
_entity.type
_entity.pdbx_description
1 polymer ?
#
loop_
_entity_poly.entity_id
_entity_poly.type
_entity_poly.pdbx_seq_one_letter_code
_entity_poly.pdbx_strand_id
1 'polypeptide(L)'
;MVLDFFAGSGTTLHATMQLNAEDGGHRKCILVTNNENNICEEVTYERNKRVINGYTTPKGEEVTGLKNNTLRYYRTSFVGRSRSMKNMRQLMNLSTDMLCIKEDLYTEQPKFGEQPTYKNVFRYFDNGRKRMMVIYREEAVQQLVELIQKTDYEGKMLVYVFSPSEDPWEGEFEEVQDRVQLCALPQAIYNAYRRILPKKKDEFVGADETKATGQANVTDGTLNFDNEEELQ
;
A
#
# COMPACT_ATOMS: atom_id res chain seq x y z
N MET A 1 19.66 1.81 -3.39
CA MET A 1 18.83 0.76 -2.76
C MET A 1 19.64 -0.53 -2.73
N VAL A 2 19.64 -1.23 -1.61
CA VAL A 2 20.28 -2.55 -1.40
C VAL A 2 19.17 -3.59 -1.27
N LEU A 3 19.30 -4.73 -1.91
CA LEU A 3 18.34 -5.83 -1.84
C LEU A 3 19.11 -7.12 -1.53
N ASP A 4 18.77 -7.75 -0.42
CA ASP A 4 19.40 -8.97 0.08
C ASP A 4 18.34 -10.06 0.25
N PHE A 5 18.41 -11.11 -0.57
CA PHE A 5 17.45 -12.22 -0.55
C PHE A 5 17.76 -13.32 0.48
N PHE A 6 18.90 -13.23 1.13
CA PHE A 6 19.35 -14.20 2.12
C PHE A 6 19.83 -13.48 3.39
N ALA A 7 18.93 -12.70 3.98
CA ALA A 7 19.25 -11.76 5.05
C ALA A 7 20.01 -12.37 6.25
N GLY A 8 19.86 -13.68 6.50
CA GLY A 8 20.51 -14.34 7.63
C GLY A 8 20.27 -13.57 8.94
N SER A 9 21.30 -13.09 9.59
CA SER A 9 21.20 -12.30 10.81
C SER A 9 20.98 -10.79 10.54
N GLY A 10 20.77 -10.35 9.29
CA GLY A 10 20.51 -8.94 8.93
C GLY A 10 21.74 -8.04 8.96
N THR A 11 22.93 -8.59 8.73
CA THR A 11 24.19 -7.83 8.72
C THR A 11 24.22 -6.76 7.63
N THR A 12 23.65 -7.02 6.47
CA THR A 12 23.58 -6.09 5.34
C THR A 12 22.81 -4.82 5.70
N LEU A 13 21.69 -4.94 6.43
CA LEU A 13 20.92 -3.77 6.88
C LEU A 13 21.70 -2.98 7.93
N HIS A 14 22.34 -3.65 8.90
CA HIS A 14 23.18 -2.99 9.89
C HIS A 14 24.30 -2.19 9.21
N ALA A 15 25.04 -2.79 8.28
CA ALA A 15 26.09 -2.12 7.52
C ALA A 15 25.55 -0.93 6.71
N THR A 16 24.36 -1.06 6.10
CA THR A 16 23.72 0.02 5.35
C THR A 16 23.36 1.20 6.26
N MET A 17 22.83 0.94 7.45
CA MET A 17 22.50 1.98 8.45
C MET A 17 23.76 2.68 8.95
N GLN A 18 24.84 1.92 9.17
CA GLN A 18 26.11 2.46 9.62
C GLN A 18 26.75 3.37 8.58
N LEU A 19 26.78 2.95 7.31
CA LEU A 19 27.23 3.80 6.20
C LEU A 19 26.40 5.08 6.05
N ASN A 20 25.09 5.00 6.22
CA ASN A 20 24.24 6.20 6.20
C ASN A 20 24.57 7.17 7.32
N ALA A 21 24.92 6.64 8.51
CA ALA A 21 25.31 7.47 9.65
C ALA A 21 26.70 8.13 9.44
N GLU A 22 27.62 7.43 8.78
CA GLU A 22 28.99 7.90 8.53
C GLU A 22 29.05 9.00 7.47
N ASP A 23 28.28 8.85 6.36
CA ASP A 23 28.36 9.76 5.21
C ASP A 23 27.13 10.62 4.98
N GLY A 24 26.12 10.54 5.88
CA GLY A 24 24.85 11.26 5.75
C GLY A 24 23.97 10.73 4.61
N GLY A 25 24.23 9.54 4.11
CA GLY A 25 23.48 8.92 3.02
C GLY A 25 22.08 8.48 3.42
N HIS A 26 21.22 8.26 2.41
CA HIS A 26 19.84 7.81 2.56
C HIS A 26 19.59 6.50 1.81
N ARG A 27 20.48 5.53 2.01
CA ARG A 27 20.36 4.21 1.37
C ARG A 27 19.22 3.44 2.00
N LYS A 28 18.41 2.85 1.15
CA LYS A 28 17.38 1.88 1.54
C LYS A 28 17.93 0.47 1.43
N CYS A 29 17.54 -0.38 2.36
CA CYS A 29 17.82 -1.80 2.32
C CYS A 29 16.53 -2.60 2.48
N ILE A 30 16.32 -3.58 1.61
CA ILE A 30 15.24 -4.56 1.70
C ILE A 30 15.89 -5.91 1.96
N LEU A 31 15.55 -6.51 3.09
CA LEU A 31 15.97 -7.86 3.45
C LEU A 31 14.85 -8.83 3.19
N VAL A 32 15.16 -9.95 2.57
CA VAL A 32 14.22 -11.05 2.37
C VAL A 32 14.81 -12.31 2.97
N THR A 33 14.04 -13.00 3.79
CA THR A 33 14.43 -14.27 4.39
C THR A 33 13.20 -15.14 4.68
N ASN A 34 13.37 -16.44 4.81
CA ASN A 34 12.36 -17.29 5.43
C ASN A 34 12.36 -17.05 6.96
N ASN A 35 11.38 -17.62 7.65
CA ASN A 35 11.36 -17.57 9.11
C ASN A 35 11.63 -18.96 9.71
N GLU A 36 12.47 -19.78 9.06
CA GLU A 36 12.88 -21.08 9.55
C GLU A 36 13.61 -20.90 10.89
N ASN A 37 13.22 -21.69 11.89
CA ASN A 37 13.72 -21.56 13.27
C ASN A 37 13.59 -20.14 13.83
N ASN A 38 12.57 -19.37 13.42
CA ASN A 38 12.32 -18.01 13.84
C ASN A 38 13.45 -17.01 13.52
N ILE A 39 14.34 -17.32 12.58
CA ILE A 39 15.50 -16.49 12.28
C ILE A 39 15.13 -15.05 11.91
N CYS A 40 14.02 -14.85 11.20
CA CYS A 40 13.57 -13.52 10.81
C CYS A 40 13.16 -12.67 12.02
N GLU A 41 12.33 -13.24 12.89
CA GLU A 41 11.73 -12.52 14.01
C GLU A 41 12.70 -12.37 15.19
N GLU A 42 13.36 -13.49 15.58
CA GLU A 42 14.18 -13.51 16.78
C GLU A 42 15.63 -13.03 16.56
N VAL A 43 16.15 -13.14 15.33
CA VAL A 43 17.53 -12.78 15.02
C VAL A 43 17.60 -11.54 14.14
N THR A 44 17.08 -11.61 12.89
CA THR A 44 17.23 -10.53 11.91
C THR A 44 16.56 -9.24 12.37
N TYR A 45 15.30 -9.32 12.79
CA TYR A 45 14.52 -8.17 13.23
C TYR A 45 15.06 -7.60 14.54
N GLU A 46 15.25 -8.46 15.56
CA GLU A 46 15.73 -8.01 16.87
C GLU A 46 17.13 -7.42 16.83
N ARG A 47 18.04 -7.96 16.02
CA ARG A 47 19.37 -7.36 15.84
C ARG A 47 19.25 -5.93 15.29
N ASN A 48 18.53 -5.75 14.20
CA ASN A 48 18.42 -4.43 13.55
C ASN A 48 17.65 -3.42 14.41
N LYS A 49 16.64 -3.86 15.15
CA LYS A 49 15.93 -3.06 16.15
C LYS A 49 16.88 -2.56 17.25
N ARG A 50 17.76 -3.44 17.75
CA ARG A 50 18.79 -3.07 18.76
C ARG A 50 19.79 -2.08 18.17
N VAL A 51 20.23 -2.25 16.93
CA VAL A 51 21.13 -1.31 16.25
C VAL A 51 20.51 0.08 16.16
N ILE A 52 19.21 0.19 15.88
CA ILE A 52 18.51 1.48 15.82
C ILE A 52 18.38 2.11 17.22
N ASN A 53 18.04 1.32 18.23
CA ASN A 53 17.75 1.83 19.57
C ASN A 53 18.99 2.01 20.45
N GLY A 54 20.10 1.36 20.13
CA GLY A 54 21.25 1.17 21.00
C GLY A 54 21.11 -0.09 21.85
N TYR A 55 22.23 -0.60 22.33
CA TYR A 55 22.27 -1.81 23.14
C TYR A 55 23.56 -1.87 23.98
N THR A 56 23.53 -2.70 25.03
CA THR A 56 24.71 -3.02 25.82
C THR A 56 25.31 -4.33 25.35
N THR A 57 26.60 -4.35 25.07
CA THR A 57 27.31 -5.59 24.68
C THR A 57 27.43 -6.56 25.85
N PRO A 58 27.70 -7.86 25.60
CA PRO A 58 27.97 -8.82 26.69
C PRO A 58 29.13 -8.43 27.61
N LYS A 59 30.00 -7.53 27.17
CA LYS A 59 31.13 -6.98 27.96
C LYS A 59 30.76 -5.78 28.79
N GLY A 60 29.50 -5.32 28.75
CA GLY A 60 29.01 -4.15 29.49
C GLY A 60 29.26 -2.82 28.79
N GLU A 61 29.72 -2.81 27.54
CA GLU A 61 29.93 -1.60 26.76
C GLU A 61 28.61 -1.13 26.16
N GLU A 62 28.32 0.17 26.27
CA GLU A 62 27.15 0.77 25.68
C GLU A 62 27.41 1.17 24.21
N VAL A 63 26.55 0.71 23.31
CA VAL A 63 26.57 1.07 21.88
C VAL A 63 25.41 2.02 21.60
N THR A 64 25.76 3.22 21.14
CA THR A 64 24.76 4.25 20.79
C THR A 64 23.95 3.82 19.57
N GLY A 65 22.62 4.00 19.65
CA GLY A 65 21.72 3.63 18.56
C GLY A 65 21.78 4.56 17.35
N LEU A 66 21.53 3.99 16.18
CA LEU A 66 21.41 4.71 14.92
C LEU A 66 19.96 5.20 14.70
N LYS A 67 19.54 6.18 15.51
CA LYS A 67 18.12 6.60 15.67
C LYS A 67 17.47 7.20 14.43
N ASN A 68 18.24 7.65 13.42
CA ASN A 68 17.69 8.23 12.19
C ASN A 68 17.28 7.18 11.14
N ASN A 69 17.09 5.95 11.56
CA ASN A 69 16.66 4.85 10.74
C ASN A 69 15.28 4.35 11.15
N THR A 70 14.54 3.79 10.19
CA THR A 70 13.26 3.13 10.42
C THR A 70 13.36 1.67 10.01
N LEU A 71 12.69 0.79 10.74
CA LEU A 71 12.60 -0.63 10.45
C LEU A 71 11.13 -1.01 10.26
N ARG A 72 10.81 -1.62 9.12
CA ARG A 72 9.47 -2.14 8.83
C ARG A 72 9.55 -3.63 8.61
N TYR A 73 8.66 -4.36 9.23
CA TYR A 73 8.53 -5.79 9.08
C TYR A 73 7.28 -6.12 8.28
N TYR A 74 7.44 -6.97 7.27
CA TYR A 74 6.36 -7.46 6.44
C TYR A 74 6.38 -8.99 6.42
N ARG A 75 5.20 -9.58 6.42
CA ARG A 75 5.03 -11.02 6.20
C ARG A 75 4.38 -11.23 4.85
N THR A 76 4.99 -12.10 4.03
CA THR A 76 4.37 -12.48 2.74
C THR A 76 3.20 -13.42 2.98
N SER A 77 2.17 -13.30 2.17
CA SER A 77 0.99 -14.15 2.18
C SER A 77 0.61 -14.57 0.78
N PHE A 78 -0.16 -15.64 0.66
CA PHE A 78 -0.66 -16.14 -0.61
C PHE A 78 -2.12 -15.76 -0.77
N VAL A 79 -2.46 -15.25 -1.97
CA VAL A 79 -3.85 -15.05 -2.37
C VAL A 79 -4.30 -16.27 -3.19
N GLY A 80 -5.50 -16.78 -2.89
CA GLY A 80 -6.09 -17.88 -3.64
C GLY A 80 -6.20 -17.57 -5.13
N ARG A 81 -6.03 -18.59 -5.98
CA ARG A 81 -6.08 -18.44 -7.46
C ARG A 81 -7.48 -18.46 -8.03
N SER A 82 -8.49 -18.85 -7.24
CA SER A 82 -9.88 -18.88 -7.69
C SER A 82 -10.40 -17.45 -7.94
N ARG A 83 -11.23 -17.32 -8.96
CA ARG A 83 -11.89 -16.05 -9.27
C ARG A 83 -12.99 -15.79 -8.25
N SER A 84 -12.76 -14.87 -7.34
CA SER A 84 -13.73 -14.49 -6.31
C SER A 84 -13.50 -13.06 -5.85
N MET A 85 -14.55 -12.39 -5.42
CA MET A 85 -14.48 -11.05 -4.82
C MET A 85 -13.57 -11.04 -3.59
N LYS A 86 -13.61 -12.09 -2.78
CA LYS A 86 -12.73 -12.24 -1.60
C LYS A 86 -11.24 -12.21 -1.99
N ASN A 87 -10.84 -13.05 -2.94
CA ASN A 87 -9.43 -13.09 -3.38
C ASN A 87 -9.02 -11.78 -4.06
N MET A 88 -9.91 -11.17 -4.85
CA MET A 88 -9.68 -9.88 -5.47
C MET A 88 -9.43 -8.78 -4.44
N ARG A 89 -10.31 -8.63 -3.45
CA ARG A 89 -10.14 -7.67 -2.35
C ARG A 89 -8.85 -7.92 -1.56
N GLN A 90 -8.55 -9.18 -1.25
CA GLN A 90 -7.33 -9.55 -0.55
C GLN A 90 -6.08 -9.18 -1.38
N LEU A 91 -6.07 -9.45 -2.69
CA LEU A 91 -4.97 -9.06 -3.57
C LEU A 91 -4.76 -7.55 -3.59
N MET A 92 -5.83 -6.78 -3.79
CA MET A 92 -5.76 -5.32 -3.82
C MET A 92 -5.17 -4.75 -2.51
N ASN A 93 -5.66 -5.23 -1.35
CA ASN A 93 -5.16 -4.78 -0.05
C ASN A 93 -3.67 -5.10 0.16
N LEU A 94 -3.26 -6.34 -0.11
CA LEU A 94 -1.86 -6.76 0.03
C LEU A 94 -0.93 -6.07 -0.99
N SER A 95 -1.43 -5.84 -2.20
CA SER A 95 -0.66 -5.13 -3.23
C SER A 95 -0.45 -3.65 -2.89
N THR A 96 -1.34 -3.05 -2.12
CA THR A 96 -1.17 -1.67 -1.66
C THR A 96 0.06 -1.50 -0.80
N ASP A 97 0.38 -2.48 0.06
CA ASP A 97 1.62 -2.46 0.84
C ASP A 97 2.86 -2.51 -0.07
N MET A 98 2.78 -3.24 -1.20
CA MET A 98 3.85 -3.25 -2.20
C MET A 98 4.00 -1.90 -2.90
N LEU A 99 2.89 -1.19 -3.17
CA LEU A 99 2.93 0.18 -3.69
C LEU A 99 3.54 1.14 -2.65
N CYS A 100 3.19 0.99 -1.38
CA CYS A 100 3.81 1.77 -0.29
C CYS A 100 5.34 1.56 -0.23
N ILE A 101 5.81 0.32 -0.39
CA ILE A 101 7.25 0.00 -0.44
C ILE A 101 7.90 0.62 -1.69
N LYS A 102 7.26 0.52 -2.85
CA LYS A 102 7.74 1.09 -4.12
C LYS A 102 7.89 2.60 -4.02
N GLU A 103 6.87 3.28 -3.47
CA GLU A 103 6.80 4.74 -3.42
C GLU A 103 7.48 5.34 -2.17
N ASP A 104 7.89 4.51 -1.21
CA ASP A 104 8.42 4.93 0.09
C ASP A 104 7.45 5.82 0.86
N LEU A 105 6.20 5.45 0.84
CA LEU A 105 5.12 6.22 1.42
C LEU A 105 4.19 5.30 2.21
N TYR A 106 4.18 5.45 3.54
CA TYR A 106 3.56 4.48 4.45
C TYR A 106 2.51 5.10 5.37
N THR A 107 2.42 6.42 5.42
CA THR A 107 1.52 7.11 6.34
C THR A 107 0.13 7.18 5.72
N GLU A 108 -0.72 6.22 6.07
CA GLU A 108 -2.11 6.21 5.65
C GLU A 108 -2.90 7.28 6.41
N GLN A 109 -3.73 8.01 5.69
CA GLN A 109 -4.59 9.04 6.23
C GLN A 109 -6.04 8.54 6.29
N PRO A 110 -6.78 8.88 7.34
CA PRO A 110 -8.17 8.44 7.49
C PRO A 110 -9.15 9.16 6.56
N LYS A 111 -8.71 10.27 5.96
CA LYS A 111 -9.52 11.07 5.02
C LYS A 111 -8.65 11.77 3.98
N PHE A 112 -9.27 12.15 2.86
CA PHE A 112 -8.72 13.07 1.87
C PHE A 112 -9.67 14.26 1.72
N GLY A 113 -9.21 15.47 2.01
CA GLY A 113 -10.09 16.62 2.21
C GLY A 113 -11.09 16.34 3.35
N GLU A 114 -12.37 16.51 3.06
CA GLU A 114 -13.45 16.17 4.00
C GLU A 114 -13.97 14.73 3.84
N GLN A 115 -13.54 14.01 2.81
CA GLN A 115 -14.00 12.66 2.51
C GLN A 115 -13.21 11.60 3.29
N PRO A 116 -13.85 10.78 4.14
CA PRO A 116 -13.24 9.62 4.74
C PRO A 116 -12.75 8.60 3.70
N THR A 117 -11.66 7.91 3.99
CA THR A 117 -11.17 6.81 3.14
C THR A 117 -11.93 5.52 3.46
N TYR A 118 -12.18 4.73 2.42
CA TYR A 118 -12.82 3.42 2.54
C TYR A 118 -11.94 2.37 1.89
N LYS A 119 -11.48 1.39 2.66
CA LYS A 119 -10.54 0.34 2.23
C LYS A 119 -10.94 -0.41 0.96
N ASN A 120 -12.25 -0.44 0.64
CA ASN A 120 -12.77 -1.10 -0.54
C ASN A 120 -13.01 -0.15 -1.73
N VAL A 121 -12.83 1.15 -1.55
CA VAL A 121 -13.07 2.17 -2.56
C VAL A 121 -11.80 2.90 -2.93
N PHE A 122 -11.17 3.52 -1.95
CA PHE A 122 -9.86 4.17 -2.11
C PHE A 122 -9.14 4.29 -0.75
N ARG A 123 -7.82 4.33 -0.81
CA ARG A 123 -6.93 4.66 0.32
C ARG A 123 -6.05 5.84 -0.05
N TYR A 124 -5.74 6.65 0.94
CA TYR A 124 -4.91 7.83 0.77
C TYR A 124 -3.72 7.80 1.73
N PHE A 125 -2.56 8.15 1.20
CA PHE A 125 -1.30 8.18 1.93
C PHE A 125 -0.63 9.53 1.76
N ASP A 126 -0.16 10.13 2.87
CA ASP A 126 0.51 11.42 2.87
C ASP A 126 1.52 11.48 4.02
N ASN A 127 2.77 11.87 3.72
CA ASN A 127 3.82 12.10 4.70
C ASN A 127 4.29 13.57 4.74
N GLY A 128 3.51 14.49 4.17
CA GLY A 128 3.81 15.91 4.04
C GLY A 128 4.72 16.29 2.87
N ARG A 129 5.42 15.31 2.26
CA ARG A 129 6.30 15.54 1.10
C ARG A 129 5.80 14.83 -0.16
N LYS A 130 5.22 13.68 0.01
CA LYS A 130 4.74 12.81 -1.07
C LYS A 130 3.33 12.35 -0.74
N ARG A 131 2.49 12.25 -1.78
CA ARG A 131 1.08 11.84 -1.66
C ARG A 131 0.78 10.74 -2.65
N MET A 132 -0.08 9.81 -2.24
CA MET A 132 -0.53 8.71 -3.09
C MET A 132 -1.98 8.38 -2.78
N MET A 133 -2.78 8.25 -3.82
CA MET A 133 -4.13 7.69 -3.75
C MET A 133 -4.16 6.36 -4.51
N VAL A 134 -4.76 5.34 -3.88
CA VAL A 134 -4.97 4.02 -4.50
C VAL A 134 -6.47 3.80 -4.61
N ILE A 135 -6.96 3.71 -5.83
CA ILE A 135 -8.39 3.58 -6.15
C ILE A 135 -8.68 2.12 -6.49
N TYR A 136 -9.66 1.53 -5.82
CA TYR A 136 -10.03 0.11 -5.97
C TYR A 136 -11.32 -0.10 -6.76
N ARG A 137 -12.13 0.97 -6.93
CA ARG A 137 -13.37 0.94 -7.70
C ARG A 137 -13.32 1.99 -8.81
N GLU A 138 -13.48 1.54 -10.05
CA GLU A 138 -13.53 2.42 -11.22
C GLU A 138 -14.68 3.41 -11.14
N GLU A 139 -15.82 2.98 -10.60
CA GLU A 139 -17.04 3.79 -10.49
C GLU A 139 -16.84 5.02 -9.57
N ALA A 140 -15.84 4.99 -8.72
CA ALA A 140 -15.53 6.11 -7.83
C ALA A 140 -14.59 7.15 -8.47
N VAL A 141 -14.01 6.87 -9.64
CA VAL A 141 -12.99 7.73 -10.25
C VAL A 141 -13.50 9.14 -10.48
N GLN A 142 -14.67 9.30 -11.10
CA GLN A 142 -15.21 10.62 -11.40
C GLN A 142 -15.43 11.45 -10.13
N GLN A 143 -15.99 10.87 -9.09
CA GLN A 143 -16.24 11.55 -7.82
C GLN A 143 -14.93 11.90 -7.10
N LEU A 144 -13.92 11.05 -7.22
CA LEU A 144 -12.58 11.31 -6.66
C LEU A 144 -11.84 12.41 -7.44
N VAL A 145 -12.04 12.52 -8.76
CA VAL A 145 -11.54 13.65 -9.56
C VAL A 145 -12.14 14.97 -9.08
N GLU A 146 -13.46 15.03 -8.89
CA GLU A 146 -14.12 16.23 -8.33
C GLU A 146 -13.60 16.56 -6.92
N LEU A 147 -13.35 15.56 -6.10
CA LEU A 147 -12.79 15.74 -4.76
C LEU A 147 -11.35 16.28 -4.82
N ILE A 148 -10.54 15.78 -5.76
CA ILE A 148 -9.19 16.28 -6.01
C ILE A 148 -9.20 17.73 -6.43
N GLN A 149 -10.15 18.15 -7.27
CA GLN A 149 -10.31 19.56 -7.66
C GLN A 149 -10.60 20.48 -6.47
N LYS A 150 -11.46 20.03 -5.56
CA LYS A 150 -11.94 20.81 -4.40
C LYS A 150 -10.96 20.82 -3.22
N THR A 151 -10.02 19.87 -3.17
CA THR A 151 -9.11 19.70 -2.01
C THR A 151 -7.78 20.39 -2.29
N ASP A 152 -7.37 21.32 -1.45
CA ASP A 152 -6.07 21.96 -1.58
C ASP A 152 -4.95 21.06 -1.05
N TYR A 153 -3.90 20.90 -1.86
CA TYR A 153 -2.64 20.25 -1.49
C TYR A 153 -1.52 20.71 -2.42
N GLU A 154 -0.29 20.64 -1.95
CA GLU A 154 0.88 21.07 -2.74
C GLU A 154 1.48 19.89 -3.53
N GLY A 155 1.99 20.20 -4.74
CA GLY A 155 2.66 19.26 -5.62
C GLY A 155 1.71 18.25 -6.27
N LYS A 156 2.28 17.23 -6.93
CA LYS A 156 1.51 16.18 -7.59
C LYS A 156 1.28 14.99 -6.68
N MET A 157 0.06 14.46 -6.71
CA MET A 157 -0.32 13.23 -6.03
C MET A 157 -0.19 12.05 -7.00
N LEU A 158 0.46 10.97 -6.56
CA LEU A 158 0.49 9.71 -7.31
C LEU A 158 -0.88 9.04 -7.24
N VAL A 159 -1.41 8.60 -8.37
CA VAL A 159 -2.71 7.90 -8.42
C VAL A 159 -2.53 6.55 -9.09
N TYR A 160 -2.93 5.50 -8.39
CA TYR A 160 -3.02 4.13 -8.88
C TYR A 160 -4.48 3.72 -8.96
N VAL A 161 -4.91 3.19 -10.10
CA VAL A 161 -6.27 2.66 -10.28
C VAL A 161 -6.20 1.15 -10.49
N PHE A 162 -6.90 0.38 -9.67
CA PHE A 162 -7.11 -1.05 -9.90
C PHE A 162 -8.25 -1.23 -10.88
N SER A 163 -7.89 -1.47 -12.13
CA SER A 163 -8.80 -1.69 -13.24
C SER A 163 -8.41 -2.94 -14.03
N PRO A 164 -9.35 -3.71 -14.57
CA PRO A 164 -9.08 -4.75 -15.56
C PRO A 164 -8.72 -4.17 -16.94
N SER A 165 -9.07 -2.93 -17.18
CA SER A 165 -8.74 -2.20 -18.39
C SER A 165 -7.25 -1.85 -18.42
N GLU A 166 -6.67 -1.81 -19.61
CA GLU A 166 -5.34 -1.25 -19.86
C GLU A 166 -5.41 0.26 -20.10
N ASP A 167 -6.58 0.86 -19.89
CA ASP A 167 -6.81 2.27 -20.05
C ASP A 167 -5.88 3.08 -19.12
N PRO A 168 -5.14 4.05 -19.65
CA PRO A 168 -4.28 4.91 -18.85
C PRO A 168 -5.03 5.89 -17.96
N TRP A 169 -6.36 6.00 -18.06
CA TRP A 169 -7.23 6.91 -17.28
C TRP A 169 -6.96 8.41 -17.53
N GLU A 170 -6.21 8.73 -18.58
CA GLU A 170 -5.82 10.12 -18.88
C GLU A 170 -7.04 11.02 -19.16
N GLY A 171 -8.07 10.45 -19.80
CA GLY A 171 -9.30 11.18 -20.11
C GLY A 171 -10.09 11.58 -18.88
N GLU A 172 -10.26 10.66 -17.92
CA GLU A 172 -11.02 10.92 -16.69
C GLU A 172 -10.30 11.89 -15.75
N PHE A 173 -8.96 11.91 -15.78
CA PHE A 173 -8.15 12.82 -14.97
C PHE A 173 -7.69 14.10 -15.70
N GLU A 174 -8.20 14.39 -16.91
CA GLU A 174 -7.79 15.55 -17.72
C GLU A 174 -7.90 16.87 -16.94
N GLU A 175 -8.99 17.05 -16.20
CA GLU A 175 -9.26 18.28 -15.43
C GLU A 175 -8.32 18.49 -14.23
N VAL A 176 -7.58 17.47 -13.81
CA VAL A 176 -6.65 17.51 -12.66
C VAL A 176 -5.23 17.04 -13.02
N GLN A 177 -4.90 16.98 -14.31
CA GLN A 177 -3.61 16.47 -14.80
C GLN A 177 -2.38 17.22 -14.27
N ASP A 178 -2.55 18.48 -13.92
CA ASP A 178 -1.53 19.33 -13.31
C ASP A 178 -1.29 18.98 -11.83
N ARG A 179 -2.28 18.37 -11.16
CA ARG A 179 -2.30 18.03 -9.74
C ARG A 179 -2.00 16.56 -9.45
N VAL A 180 -2.17 15.68 -10.43
CA VAL A 180 -1.94 14.24 -10.28
C VAL A 180 -0.84 13.73 -11.19
N GLN A 181 -0.28 12.61 -10.82
CA GLN A 181 0.56 11.77 -11.66
C GLN A 181 -0.06 10.38 -11.69
N LEU A 182 -0.65 10.02 -12.82
CA LEU A 182 -1.18 8.69 -13.03
C LEU A 182 -0.03 7.67 -13.11
N CYS A 183 -0.16 6.60 -12.39
CA CYS A 183 0.85 5.55 -12.26
C CYS A 183 0.27 4.20 -12.67
N ALA A 184 0.94 3.53 -13.59
CA ALA A 184 0.58 2.16 -13.93
C ALA A 184 0.86 1.22 -12.75
N LEU A 185 -0.04 0.27 -12.52
CA LEU A 185 0.22 -0.82 -11.59
C LEU A 185 1.46 -1.62 -12.04
N PRO A 186 2.34 -2.05 -11.13
CA PRO A 186 3.40 -2.98 -11.46
C PRO A 186 2.84 -4.20 -12.20
N GLN A 187 3.49 -4.61 -13.29
CA GLN A 187 2.99 -5.65 -14.19
C GLN A 187 2.64 -6.96 -13.47
N ALA A 188 3.42 -7.33 -12.45
CA ALA A 188 3.14 -8.53 -11.66
C ALA A 188 1.81 -8.43 -10.90
N ILE A 189 1.51 -7.26 -10.30
CA ILE A 189 0.25 -6.99 -9.61
C ILE A 189 -0.90 -7.00 -10.61
N TYR A 190 -0.77 -6.30 -11.72
CA TYR A 190 -1.78 -6.23 -12.78
C TYR A 190 -2.13 -7.62 -13.33
N ASN A 191 -1.11 -8.43 -13.66
CA ASN A 191 -1.32 -9.78 -14.15
C ASN A 191 -1.99 -10.69 -13.12
N ALA A 192 -1.64 -10.56 -11.84
CA ALA A 192 -2.28 -11.31 -10.76
C ALA A 192 -3.75 -10.88 -10.59
N TYR A 193 -4.01 -9.57 -10.61
CA TYR A 193 -5.35 -9.00 -10.51
C TYR A 193 -6.28 -9.49 -11.64
N ARG A 194 -5.87 -9.37 -12.91
CA ARG A 194 -6.65 -9.85 -14.06
C ARG A 194 -6.97 -11.35 -13.99
N ARG A 195 -6.07 -12.14 -13.42
CA ARG A 195 -6.24 -13.60 -13.36
C ARG A 195 -7.33 -14.02 -12.38
N ILE A 196 -7.55 -13.28 -11.31
CA ILE A 196 -8.50 -13.61 -10.24
C ILE A 196 -9.80 -12.80 -10.30
N LEU A 197 -9.94 -11.88 -11.25
CA LEU A 197 -11.18 -11.14 -11.46
C LEU A 197 -12.36 -12.10 -11.70
N PRO A 198 -13.48 -11.90 -10.99
CA PRO A 198 -14.72 -12.60 -11.30
C PRO A 198 -15.14 -12.38 -12.76
N LYS A 199 -15.68 -13.39 -13.43
CA LYS A 199 -16.31 -13.19 -14.75
C LYS A 199 -17.69 -12.59 -14.53
N LYS A 200 -18.10 -11.65 -15.40
CA LYS A 200 -19.45 -11.03 -15.32
C LYS A 200 -20.62 -12.05 -15.25
N LYS A 201 -20.41 -13.31 -15.66
CA LYS A 201 -21.39 -14.40 -15.53
C LYS A 201 -21.42 -15.02 -14.13
N ASP A 202 -20.38 -14.89 -13.34
CA ASP A 202 -20.29 -15.51 -12.01
C ASP A 202 -21.02 -14.66 -10.95
N GLU A 203 -21.36 -13.39 -11.27
CA GLU A 203 -22.18 -12.51 -10.44
C GLU A 203 -23.68 -12.90 -10.45
N PHE A 204 -24.12 -13.68 -11.45
CA PHE A 204 -25.55 -14.07 -11.60
C PHE A 204 -25.91 -15.45 -11.02
N VAL A 205 -24.97 -16.22 -10.50
CA VAL A 205 -25.24 -17.61 -10.03
C VAL A 205 -25.21 -17.71 -8.50
N GLY A 206 -25.48 -16.64 -7.78
CA GLY A 206 -25.48 -16.68 -6.32
C GLY A 206 -26.31 -15.59 -5.64
N ALA A 207 -27.11 -14.86 -6.38
CA ALA A 207 -28.06 -13.92 -5.81
C ALA A 207 -29.46 -14.51 -5.89
N ASP A 208 -29.92 -15.09 -4.81
CA ASP A 208 -31.37 -15.15 -4.51
C ASP A 208 -31.90 -13.72 -4.55
N GLU A 209 -33.03 -13.54 -5.25
CA GLU A 209 -33.66 -12.25 -5.49
C GLU A 209 -34.06 -11.56 -4.18
N THR A 210 -33.17 -10.75 -3.59
CA THR A 210 -33.58 -9.66 -2.71
C THR A 210 -32.58 -8.52 -2.77
N LYS A 211 -32.92 -7.52 -3.59
CA LYS A 211 -32.53 -6.10 -3.51
C LYS A 211 -31.05 -5.78 -3.32
N ALA A 212 -30.38 -5.45 -4.41
CA ALA A 212 -29.27 -4.51 -4.37
C ALA A 212 -29.28 -3.63 -5.62
N THR A 213 -30.12 -2.62 -5.61
CA THR A 213 -29.89 -1.39 -6.38
C THR A 213 -29.15 -0.44 -5.45
N GLY A 214 -27.84 -0.60 -5.33
CA GLY A 214 -26.99 0.40 -4.70
C GLY A 214 -26.74 1.54 -5.69
N GLN A 215 -27.67 2.48 -5.81
CA GLN A 215 -27.37 3.81 -6.33
C GLN A 215 -26.60 4.54 -5.23
N ALA A 216 -25.44 5.12 -5.60
CA ALA A 216 -24.75 6.07 -4.76
C ALA A 216 -25.68 7.27 -4.54
N ASN A 217 -26.26 7.37 -3.35
CA ASN A 217 -27.04 8.54 -2.97
C ASN A 217 -26.08 9.61 -2.47
N VAL A 218 -25.93 10.64 -3.25
CA VAL A 218 -25.26 11.88 -2.83
C VAL A 218 -26.25 12.66 -1.99
N THR A 219 -26.15 12.56 -0.70
CA THR A 219 -26.76 13.51 0.22
C THR A 219 -25.65 14.23 0.96
N ASP A 220 -25.66 15.55 0.81
CA ASP A 220 -24.82 16.48 1.57
C ASP A 220 -23.30 16.48 1.29
N GLY A 221 -22.90 16.21 0.05
CA GLY A 221 -21.50 16.36 -0.38
C GLY A 221 -20.52 15.30 0.12
N THR A 222 -20.99 14.30 0.85
CA THR A 222 -20.22 13.13 1.28
C THR A 222 -20.55 11.91 0.43
N LEU A 223 -19.50 11.16 0.04
CA LEU A 223 -19.66 9.88 -0.64
C LEU A 223 -20.18 8.84 0.38
N ASN A 224 -21.43 8.45 0.27
CA ASN A 224 -21.99 7.35 1.05
C ASN A 224 -21.93 6.07 0.22
N PHE A 225 -21.07 5.15 0.63
CA PHE A 225 -21.06 3.77 0.15
C PHE A 225 -21.71 2.93 1.25
N ASP A 226 -22.81 2.25 0.92
CA ASP A 226 -23.46 1.36 1.86
C ASP A 226 -22.47 0.34 2.39
N ASN A 227 -22.33 0.28 3.71
CA ASN A 227 -21.54 -0.70 4.42
C ASN A 227 -22.12 -2.08 4.16
N GLU A 228 -21.56 -2.84 3.23
CA GLU A 228 -21.73 -4.29 3.25
C GLU A 228 -20.99 -4.83 4.48
N GLU A 229 -21.77 -5.38 5.38
CA GLU A 229 -21.38 -5.96 6.65
C GLU A 229 -20.13 -6.82 6.58
N GLU A 230 -19.26 -6.66 7.58
CA GLU A 230 -18.18 -7.55 7.93
C GLU A 230 -18.71 -8.98 8.04
N LEU A 231 -18.44 -9.81 7.04
CA LEU A 231 -18.53 -11.24 7.21
C LEU A 231 -17.24 -11.72 7.89
N GLN A 232 -17.46 -12.20 9.11
CA GLN A 232 -16.50 -12.89 9.98
C GLN A 232 -15.75 -14.03 9.28
#